data_3ce8953f11d6424fe92d10bb488e7620
#
_entry.id   3ce8953f11d6424fe92d10bb488e7620
#
_cell.length_a   1.000
_cell.length_b   1.000
_cell.length_c   1.000
_cell.angle_alpha   90.00
_cell.angle_beta   90.00
_cell.angle_gamma   90.00
#
_symmetry.space_group_name_H-M   'P 1'
#
loop_
_entity.id
_entity.type
_entity.pdbx_description
1 polymer ?
#
loop_
_entity_poly.entity_id
_entity_poly.type
_entity_poly.pdbx_seq_one_letter_code
_entity_poly.pdbx_strand_id
1 'polypeptide(L)'
;MSLMTPEERIDRIRGDHWIAFDRATIVLNRLTSLMEMPQQSRMPGLMVYGSSGIGKTMIAKRMASKYPTQYNAELGATKTPILLVQAPPAPDERRFYQHILATIGAPMWGRHTVSELEVRALSHLRDMDLRMLMIDEVHNLLAGSYREQRRFLNMLRFLANDLCASLVVFGVNEALEAVRGDDQLARRLDEHYLPLWEDDVEFSRLIQTLIAAMALEQRSGLTVASLRTILKVTGGVTSRVFIMIKSLAIDAIETGEERITDEAVQAWQPVWTKHAWNIPRQPAAAFG
;
A
#
# COMPACT_ATOMS: atom_id res chain seq x y z
N MET A 1 -11.99 -30.55 5.47
CA MET A 1 -11.84 -29.29 4.70
C MET A 1 -12.24 -29.64 3.27
N SER A 2 -13.27 -29.01 2.71
CA SER A 2 -13.62 -29.18 1.29
C SER A 2 -12.41 -28.67 0.48
N LEU A 3 -11.91 -29.49 -0.41
CA LEU A 3 -10.83 -29.11 -1.33
C LEU A 3 -11.42 -28.08 -2.30
N MET A 4 -10.81 -26.91 -2.39
CA MET A 4 -11.19 -25.87 -3.35
C MET A 4 -11.02 -26.40 -4.77
N THR A 5 -11.95 -26.07 -5.66
CA THR A 5 -11.80 -26.39 -7.09
C THR A 5 -10.63 -25.61 -7.71
N PRO A 6 -10.08 -26.04 -8.87
CA PRO A 6 -9.06 -25.26 -9.58
C PRO A 6 -9.48 -23.80 -9.84
N GLU A 7 -10.74 -23.60 -10.25
CA GLU A 7 -11.30 -22.26 -10.50
C GLU A 7 -11.31 -21.40 -9.23
N GLU A 8 -11.77 -21.95 -8.10
CA GLU A 8 -11.78 -21.23 -6.81
C GLU A 8 -10.36 -20.87 -6.35
N ARG A 9 -9.37 -21.75 -6.60
CA ARG A 9 -7.95 -21.46 -6.30
C ARG A 9 -7.40 -20.35 -7.19
N ILE A 10 -7.71 -20.37 -8.49
CA ILE A 10 -7.30 -19.33 -9.44
C ILE A 10 -7.92 -17.98 -9.04
N ASP A 11 -9.21 -17.93 -8.71
CA ASP A 11 -9.88 -16.71 -8.29
C ASP A 11 -9.28 -16.17 -6.99
N ARG A 12 -8.95 -17.04 -6.06
CA ARG A 12 -8.20 -16.66 -4.86
C ARG A 12 -6.83 -16.08 -5.19
N ILE A 13 -6.05 -16.68 -6.11
CA ILE A 13 -4.73 -16.17 -6.52
C ILE A 13 -4.88 -14.80 -7.19
N ARG A 14 -5.92 -14.60 -8.01
CA ARG A 14 -6.21 -13.30 -8.66
C ARG A 14 -6.53 -12.20 -7.66
N GLY A 15 -7.16 -12.54 -6.55
CA GLY A 15 -7.55 -11.58 -5.51
C GLY A 15 -6.37 -10.84 -4.88
N ASP A 16 -6.69 -9.68 -4.26
CA ASP A 16 -5.74 -8.88 -3.47
C ASP A 16 -5.61 -9.48 -2.06
N HIS A 17 -4.66 -10.37 -1.88
CA HIS A 17 -4.37 -10.94 -0.57
C HIS A 17 -3.07 -10.38 0.00
N TRP A 18 -3.12 -10.07 1.30
CA TRP A 18 -1.92 -9.71 2.03
C TRP A 18 -1.02 -10.93 2.21
N ILE A 19 0.19 -10.84 1.72
CA ILE A 19 1.25 -11.81 1.98
C ILE A 19 2.34 -11.09 2.77
N ALA A 20 2.59 -11.56 4.00
CA ALA A 20 3.57 -10.94 4.87
C ALA A 20 5.00 -11.25 4.38
N PHE A 21 5.86 -10.24 4.41
CA PHE A 21 7.30 -10.37 4.18
C PHE A 21 8.06 -9.44 5.13
N ASP A 22 9.33 -9.75 5.40
CA ASP A 22 10.07 -9.14 6.50
C ASP A 22 10.09 -7.61 6.45
N ARG A 23 10.40 -7.01 5.30
CA ARG A 23 10.45 -5.53 5.13
C ARG A 23 9.11 -4.87 5.42
N ALA A 24 8.00 -5.47 4.97
CA ALA A 24 6.67 -4.94 5.28
C ALA A 24 6.32 -5.11 6.76
N THR A 25 6.74 -6.22 7.37
CA THR A 25 6.53 -6.47 8.80
C THR A 25 7.28 -5.45 9.67
N ILE A 26 8.50 -5.05 9.29
CA ILE A 26 9.26 -4.00 9.97
C ILE A 26 8.48 -2.68 9.96
N VAL A 27 7.96 -2.26 8.79
CA VAL A 27 7.15 -1.04 8.69
C VAL A 27 5.88 -1.14 9.54
N LEU A 28 5.16 -2.27 9.45
CA LEU A 28 3.94 -2.47 10.24
C LEU A 28 4.20 -2.41 11.75
N ASN A 29 5.33 -2.95 12.21
CA ASN A 29 5.72 -2.87 13.63
C ASN A 29 6.00 -1.42 14.05
N ARG A 30 6.70 -0.63 13.22
CA ARG A 30 6.90 0.82 13.49
C ARG A 30 5.56 1.56 13.54
N LEU A 31 4.64 1.30 12.61
CA LEU A 31 3.30 1.88 12.62
C LEU A 31 2.49 1.47 13.85
N THR A 32 2.59 0.20 14.26
CA THR A 32 1.95 -0.29 15.49
C THR A 32 2.50 0.42 16.72
N SER A 33 3.83 0.60 16.82
CA SER A 33 4.43 1.36 17.92
C SER A 33 3.93 2.81 17.99
N LEU A 34 3.73 3.47 16.84
CA LEU A 34 3.12 4.82 16.80
C LEU A 34 1.67 4.82 17.31
N MET A 35 0.89 3.76 17.03
CA MET A 35 -0.48 3.63 17.52
C MET A 35 -0.56 3.39 19.04
N GLU A 36 0.41 2.70 19.60
CA GLU A 36 0.48 2.36 21.03
C GLU A 36 1.02 3.51 21.89
N MET A 37 1.63 4.53 21.29
CA MET A 37 2.11 5.70 22.02
C MET A 37 0.97 6.48 22.68
N PRO A 38 1.14 6.96 23.91
CA PRO A 38 0.22 7.90 24.52
C PRO A 38 0.08 9.17 23.67
N GLN A 39 -1.14 9.70 23.58
CA GLN A 39 -1.36 10.95 22.84
C GLN A 39 -0.59 12.11 23.46
N GLN A 40 0.07 12.87 22.63
CA GLN A 40 0.86 14.04 23.00
C GLN A 40 0.52 15.18 22.04
N SER A 41 0.74 16.43 22.45
CA SER A 41 0.52 17.61 21.62
C SER A 41 1.32 17.59 20.30
N ARG A 42 2.42 16.82 20.28
CA ARG A 42 3.26 16.60 19.08
C ARG A 42 3.58 15.13 18.95
N MET A 43 2.71 14.42 18.25
CA MET A 43 2.94 13.01 17.95
C MET A 43 4.08 12.85 16.94
N PRO A 44 4.97 11.86 17.11
CA PRO A 44 5.91 11.48 16.07
C PRO A 44 5.16 10.90 14.87
N GLY A 45 5.80 10.91 13.73
CA GLY A 45 5.25 10.35 12.49
C GLY A 45 6.27 9.51 11.73
N LEU A 46 5.88 9.04 10.57
CA LEU A 46 6.72 8.20 9.73
C LEU A 46 6.54 8.56 8.25
N MET A 47 7.64 8.71 7.53
CA MET A 47 7.66 8.74 6.08
C MET A 47 8.19 7.43 5.54
N VAL A 48 7.34 6.69 4.82
CA VAL A 48 7.71 5.47 4.13
C VAL A 48 7.86 5.77 2.64
N TYR A 49 9.07 5.63 2.11
CA TYR A 49 9.35 5.99 0.73
C TYR A 49 10.13 4.91 -0.02
N GLY A 50 10.07 4.96 -1.32
CA GLY A 50 10.71 4.02 -2.23
C GLY A 50 10.02 4.00 -3.59
N SER A 51 10.56 3.24 -4.52
CA SER A 51 10.08 3.17 -5.91
C SER A 51 8.60 2.84 -6.00
N SER A 52 7.96 3.20 -7.11
CA SER A 52 6.58 2.79 -7.39
C SER A 52 6.48 1.26 -7.46
N GLY A 53 5.36 0.71 -6.96
CA GLY A 53 5.12 -0.74 -6.97
C GLY A 53 5.89 -1.53 -5.90
N ILE A 54 6.57 -0.88 -4.93
CA ILE A 54 7.32 -1.58 -3.86
C ILE A 54 6.42 -2.11 -2.74
N GLY A 55 5.11 -1.78 -2.74
CA GLY A 55 4.14 -2.29 -1.77
C GLY A 55 3.68 -1.29 -0.71
N LYS A 56 4.03 0.00 -0.80
CA LYS A 56 3.66 1.05 0.17
C LYS A 56 2.15 1.10 0.47
N THR A 57 1.34 1.19 -0.57
CA THR A 57 -0.13 1.21 -0.47
C THR A 57 -0.69 -0.04 0.21
N MET A 58 -0.12 -1.22 -0.07
CA MET A 58 -0.55 -2.48 0.57
C MET A 58 -0.22 -2.49 2.06
N ILE A 59 0.93 -1.96 2.46
CA ILE A 59 1.31 -1.79 3.88
C ILE A 59 0.33 -0.83 4.56
N ALA A 60 0.02 0.32 3.94
CA ALA A 60 -0.94 1.28 4.47
C ALA A 60 -2.34 0.66 4.65
N LYS A 61 -2.86 -0.02 3.63
CA LYS A 61 -4.14 -0.75 3.70
C LYS A 61 -4.12 -1.83 4.78
N ARG A 62 -3.01 -2.60 4.89
CA ARG A 62 -2.87 -3.62 5.93
C ARG A 62 -2.88 -3.02 7.32
N MET A 63 -2.22 -1.89 7.53
CA MET A 63 -2.26 -1.19 8.81
C MET A 63 -3.67 -0.71 9.14
N ALA A 64 -4.37 -0.07 8.20
CA ALA A 64 -5.75 0.36 8.40
C ALA A 64 -6.68 -0.82 8.73
N SER A 65 -6.52 -1.97 8.08
CA SER A 65 -7.33 -3.16 8.34
C SER A 65 -7.12 -3.79 9.70
N LYS A 66 -6.00 -3.53 10.38
CA LYS A 66 -5.76 -3.99 11.76
C LYS A 66 -6.58 -3.21 12.79
N TYR A 67 -6.99 -1.99 12.45
CA TYR A 67 -7.74 -1.09 13.33
C TYR A 67 -9.03 -0.64 12.61
N PRO A 68 -9.98 -1.57 12.42
CA PRO A 68 -11.20 -1.28 11.68
C PRO A 68 -12.05 -0.24 12.41
N THR A 69 -12.87 0.46 11.66
CA THR A 69 -13.92 1.32 12.20
C THR A 69 -14.86 0.52 13.07
N GLN A 70 -15.11 1.00 14.28
CA GLN A 70 -15.99 0.36 15.26
C GLN A 70 -17.13 1.29 15.63
N TYR A 71 -18.36 0.82 15.51
CA TYR A 71 -19.53 1.52 16.02
C TYR A 71 -19.82 1.09 17.47
N ASN A 72 -19.83 2.06 18.37
CA ASN A 72 -20.25 1.85 19.76
C ASN A 72 -21.71 2.25 19.91
N ALA A 73 -22.59 1.26 20.01
CA ALA A 73 -24.03 1.47 20.11
C ALA A 73 -24.47 2.17 21.42
N GLU A 74 -23.71 2.00 22.50
CA GLU A 74 -24.01 2.63 23.80
C GLU A 74 -23.73 4.14 23.77
N LEU A 75 -22.68 4.54 23.06
CA LEU A 75 -22.29 5.94 22.92
C LEU A 75 -22.87 6.61 21.66
N GLY A 76 -23.50 5.83 20.77
CA GLY A 76 -23.94 6.32 19.46
C GLY A 76 -22.81 6.87 18.59
N ALA A 77 -21.57 6.47 18.87
CA ALA A 77 -20.36 7.04 18.25
C ALA A 77 -19.61 6.01 17.44
N THR A 78 -19.05 6.45 16.33
CA THR A 78 -18.16 5.65 15.48
C THR A 78 -16.71 5.99 15.79
N LYS A 79 -15.88 5.01 16.14
CA LYS A 79 -14.44 5.17 16.32
C LYS A 79 -13.69 4.68 15.09
N THR A 80 -12.81 5.53 14.55
CA THR A 80 -11.92 5.21 13.42
C THR A 80 -10.51 5.63 13.78
N PRO A 81 -9.74 4.75 14.45
CA PRO A 81 -8.42 5.13 14.98
C PRO A 81 -7.41 5.46 13.89
N ILE A 82 -7.57 4.89 12.69
CA ILE A 82 -6.71 5.12 11.55
C ILE A 82 -7.53 5.57 10.35
N LEU A 83 -7.16 6.69 9.76
CA LEU A 83 -7.70 7.15 8.48
C LEU A 83 -6.61 7.08 7.42
N LEU A 84 -6.86 6.35 6.35
CA LEU A 84 -6.02 6.30 5.15
C LEU A 84 -6.68 7.11 4.04
N VAL A 85 -5.99 8.15 3.58
CA VAL A 85 -6.45 9.03 2.49
C VAL A 85 -5.37 9.13 1.42
N GLN A 86 -5.76 9.15 0.16
CA GLN A 86 -4.84 9.44 -0.94
C GLN A 86 -4.66 10.95 -1.10
N ALA A 87 -3.43 11.40 -1.30
CA ALA A 87 -3.15 12.79 -1.64
C ALA A 87 -3.83 13.16 -2.98
N PRO A 88 -4.40 14.36 -3.12
CA PRO A 88 -4.97 14.82 -4.38
C PRO A 88 -3.87 14.90 -5.46
N PRO A 89 -4.22 14.88 -6.77
CA PRO A 89 -3.26 14.89 -7.88
C PRO A 89 -2.33 16.11 -7.94
N ALA A 90 -2.68 17.16 -7.21
CA ALA A 90 -1.85 18.35 -7.00
C ALA A 90 -2.14 18.89 -5.58
N PRO A 91 -1.28 19.77 -5.00
CA PRO A 91 -1.52 20.37 -3.69
C PRO A 91 -2.81 21.20 -3.71
N ASP A 92 -3.87 20.65 -3.16
CA ASP A 92 -5.22 21.26 -3.10
C ASP A 92 -5.86 20.95 -1.75
N GLU A 93 -5.86 21.95 -0.85
CA GLU A 93 -6.43 21.83 0.50
C GLU A 93 -7.93 21.51 0.46
N ARG A 94 -8.68 22.18 -0.44
CA ARG A 94 -10.12 21.96 -0.59
C ARG A 94 -10.40 20.50 -0.95
N ARG A 95 -9.74 20.00 -1.99
CA ARG A 95 -9.89 18.63 -2.46
C ARG A 95 -9.46 17.62 -1.39
N PHE A 96 -8.42 17.92 -0.63
CA PHE A 96 -7.96 17.05 0.45
C PHE A 96 -8.99 16.93 1.57
N TYR A 97 -9.56 18.03 2.05
CA TYR A 97 -10.64 17.98 3.05
C TYR A 97 -11.88 17.27 2.51
N GLN A 98 -12.20 17.45 1.24
CA GLN A 98 -13.30 16.70 0.59
C GLN A 98 -13.02 15.20 0.56
N HIS A 99 -11.77 14.78 0.27
CA HIS A 99 -11.38 13.36 0.31
C HIS A 99 -11.48 12.80 1.73
N ILE A 100 -11.04 13.54 2.75
CA ILE A 100 -11.23 13.15 4.16
C ILE A 100 -12.71 12.90 4.45
N LEU A 101 -13.55 13.90 4.19
CA LEU A 101 -14.99 13.83 4.48
C LEU A 101 -15.67 12.69 3.69
N ALA A 102 -15.31 12.50 2.42
CA ALA A 102 -15.81 11.39 1.61
C ALA A 102 -15.39 10.03 2.17
N THR A 103 -14.13 9.89 2.61
CA THR A 103 -13.60 8.63 3.15
C THR A 103 -14.31 8.21 4.44
N ILE A 104 -14.70 9.16 5.28
CA ILE A 104 -15.46 8.89 6.51
C ILE A 104 -16.98 8.84 6.30
N GLY A 105 -17.46 8.99 5.05
CA GLY A 105 -18.87 8.95 4.72
C GLY A 105 -19.66 10.18 5.19
N ALA A 106 -18.99 11.31 5.48
CA ALA A 106 -19.65 12.53 5.91
C ALA A 106 -20.42 13.18 4.75
N PRO A 107 -21.70 13.54 4.92
CA PRO A 107 -22.49 14.14 3.85
C PRO A 107 -21.94 15.52 3.47
N MET A 108 -21.82 15.78 2.16
CA MET A 108 -21.39 17.06 1.62
C MET A 108 -22.47 17.62 0.67
N TRP A 109 -23.24 18.60 1.14
CA TRP A 109 -24.27 19.25 0.36
C TRP A 109 -23.89 20.71 0.09
N GLY A 110 -23.99 21.14 -1.16
CA GLY A 110 -23.76 22.54 -1.54
C GLY A 110 -22.29 22.91 -1.76
N ARG A 111 -22.03 24.22 -1.82
CA ARG A 111 -20.67 24.76 -1.96
C ARG A 111 -20.14 25.16 -0.60
N HIS A 112 -18.95 24.69 -0.26
CA HIS A 112 -18.27 25.01 1.00
C HIS A 112 -16.98 25.78 0.72
N THR A 113 -16.61 26.69 1.59
CA THR A 113 -15.27 27.29 1.65
C THR A 113 -14.27 26.29 2.18
N VAL A 114 -12.98 26.54 2.00
CA VAL A 114 -11.92 25.68 2.58
C VAL A 114 -12.02 25.65 4.10
N SER A 115 -12.29 26.80 4.73
CA SER A 115 -12.43 26.92 6.19
C SER A 115 -13.60 26.10 6.74
N GLU A 116 -14.74 26.09 6.05
CA GLU A 116 -15.89 25.26 6.47
C GLU A 116 -15.57 23.75 6.33
N LEU A 117 -14.88 23.35 5.27
CA LEU A 117 -14.46 21.96 5.09
C LEU A 117 -13.45 21.53 6.17
N GLU A 118 -12.50 22.41 6.52
CA GLU A 118 -11.53 22.20 7.59
C GLU A 118 -12.23 21.98 8.93
N VAL A 119 -13.10 22.90 9.34
CA VAL A 119 -13.84 22.79 10.61
C VAL A 119 -14.65 21.51 10.68
N ARG A 120 -15.34 21.16 9.59
CA ARG A 120 -16.13 19.92 9.52
C ARG A 120 -15.24 18.66 9.59
N ALA A 121 -14.15 18.63 8.83
CA ALA A 121 -13.21 17.51 8.86
C ALA A 121 -12.64 17.31 10.26
N LEU A 122 -12.15 18.37 10.88
CA LEU A 122 -11.61 18.33 12.25
C LEU A 122 -12.64 17.88 13.29
N SER A 123 -13.88 18.39 13.22
CA SER A 123 -14.94 17.95 14.12
C SER A 123 -15.16 16.44 14.01
N HIS A 124 -15.41 15.93 12.80
CA HIS A 124 -15.63 14.50 12.61
C HIS A 124 -14.42 13.64 13.04
N LEU A 125 -13.20 14.06 12.72
CA LEU A 125 -12.00 13.30 13.06
C LEU A 125 -11.75 13.25 14.58
N ARG A 126 -12.10 14.31 15.32
CA ARG A 126 -12.07 14.30 16.80
C ARG A 126 -13.13 13.36 17.36
N ASP A 127 -14.36 13.46 16.85
CA ASP A 127 -15.47 12.59 17.28
C ASP A 127 -15.18 11.09 17.04
N MET A 128 -14.38 10.79 16.00
CA MET A 128 -13.96 9.44 15.63
C MET A 128 -12.73 8.94 16.41
N ASP A 129 -12.17 9.74 17.33
CA ASP A 129 -10.97 9.39 18.13
C ASP A 129 -9.77 9.00 17.24
N LEU A 130 -9.50 9.82 16.20
CA LEU A 130 -8.40 9.56 15.27
C LEU A 130 -7.05 9.59 15.99
N ARG A 131 -6.26 8.53 15.79
CA ARG A 131 -4.92 8.35 16.36
C ARG A 131 -3.81 8.45 15.31
N MET A 132 -4.13 8.10 14.07
CA MET A 132 -3.17 8.10 12.97
C MET A 132 -3.84 8.55 11.67
N LEU A 133 -3.25 9.57 11.04
CA LEU A 133 -3.60 10.00 9.68
C LEU A 133 -2.54 9.47 8.71
N MET A 134 -2.93 8.56 7.84
CA MET A 134 -2.07 8.01 6.79
C MET A 134 -2.40 8.64 5.44
N ILE A 135 -1.39 9.14 4.75
CA ILE A 135 -1.54 9.78 3.44
C ILE A 135 -0.72 9.01 2.42
N ASP A 136 -1.40 8.40 1.46
CA ASP A 136 -0.75 7.71 0.34
C ASP A 136 -0.53 8.67 -0.84
N GLU A 137 0.42 8.32 -1.70
CA GLU A 137 0.78 9.07 -2.90
C GLU A 137 1.19 10.54 -2.63
N VAL A 138 1.89 10.79 -1.49
CA VAL A 138 2.28 12.16 -1.11
C VAL A 138 3.14 12.86 -2.17
N HIS A 139 3.76 12.14 -3.08
CA HIS A 139 4.50 12.69 -4.21
C HIS A 139 3.65 13.51 -5.20
N ASN A 140 2.33 13.38 -5.17
CA ASN A 140 1.42 14.23 -5.95
C ASN A 140 1.58 15.72 -5.60
N LEU A 141 2.15 16.04 -4.42
CA LEU A 141 2.50 17.41 -4.04
C LEU A 141 3.47 18.06 -5.03
N LEU A 142 4.33 17.27 -5.68
CA LEU A 142 5.34 17.76 -6.62
C LEU A 142 4.74 18.35 -7.89
N ALA A 143 3.47 18.08 -8.19
CA ALA A 143 2.77 18.67 -9.33
C ALA A 143 2.43 20.16 -9.15
N GLY A 144 2.56 20.70 -7.93
CA GLY A 144 2.31 22.11 -7.63
C GLY A 144 3.59 22.93 -7.51
N SER A 145 3.44 24.27 -7.50
CA SER A 145 4.51 25.18 -7.19
C SER A 145 5.04 24.98 -5.77
N TYR A 146 6.28 25.39 -5.50
CA TYR A 146 6.90 25.33 -4.16
C TYR A 146 6.02 25.96 -3.06
N ARG A 147 5.35 27.10 -3.39
CA ARG A 147 4.44 27.78 -2.46
C ARG A 147 3.20 26.91 -2.12
N GLU A 148 2.63 26.25 -3.10
CA GLU A 148 1.50 25.35 -2.90
C GLU A 148 1.90 24.11 -2.12
N GLN A 149 3.05 23.51 -2.43
CA GLN A 149 3.61 22.39 -1.67
C GLN A 149 3.75 22.74 -0.18
N ARG A 150 4.41 23.87 0.11
CA ARG A 150 4.59 24.34 1.51
C ARG A 150 3.25 24.59 2.22
N ARG A 151 2.29 25.16 1.53
CA ARG A 151 0.96 25.40 2.11
C ARG A 151 0.27 24.09 2.46
N PHE A 152 0.33 23.11 1.58
CA PHE A 152 -0.24 21.81 1.84
C PHE A 152 0.47 21.06 2.97
N LEU A 153 1.80 21.07 3.04
CA LEU A 153 2.58 20.50 4.15
C LEU A 153 2.25 21.16 5.48
N ASN A 154 2.07 22.51 5.50
CA ASN A 154 1.63 23.23 6.68
C ASN A 154 0.23 22.80 7.15
N MET A 155 -0.69 22.58 6.23
CA MET A 155 -2.03 22.05 6.52
C MET A 155 -1.94 20.64 7.15
N LEU A 156 -1.14 19.73 6.59
CA LEU A 156 -0.95 18.39 7.16
C LEU A 156 -0.40 18.45 8.59
N ARG A 157 0.59 19.32 8.81
CA ARG A 157 1.16 19.55 10.14
C ARG A 157 0.12 20.10 11.11
N PHE A 158 -0.69 21.07 10.67
CA PHE A 158 -1.77 21.64 11.46
C PHE A 158 -2.76 20.55 11.88
N LEU A 159 -3.25 19.73 10.92
CA LEU A 159 -4.15 18.62 11.21
C LEU A 159 -3.58 17.64 12.23
N ALA A 160 -2.32 17.22 12.05
CA ALA A 160 -1.67 16.29 12.98
C ALA A 160 -1.52 16.86 14.39
N ASN A 161 -1.26 18.17 14.52
CA ASN A 161 -1.16 18.84 15.81
C ASN A 161 -2.51 18.97 16.49
N ASP A 162 -3.50 19.45 15.75
CA ASP A 162 -4.84 19.73 16.29
C ASP A 162 -5.55 18.45 16.75
N LEU A 163 -5.33 17.35 16.04
CA LEU A 163 -5.89 16.03 16.36
C LEU A 163 -5.01 15.23 17.35
N CYS A 164 -3.83 15.72 17.73
CA CYS A 164 -2.84 14.96 18.49
C CYS A 164 -2.63 13.55 17.89
N ALA A 165 -2.60 13.45 16.55
CA ALA A 165 -2.51 12.21 15.80
C ALA A 165 -1.13 12.05 15.14
N SER A 166 -0.66 10.81 15.02
CA SER A 166 0.54 10.50 14.24
C SER A 166 0.27 10.70 12.76
N LEU A 167 1.15 11.46 12.09
CA LEU A 167 1.12 11.63 10.65
C LEU A 167 2.03 10.59 10.00
N VAL A 168 1.49 9.79 9.10
CA VAL A 168 2.25 8.83 8.29
C VAL A 168 2.05 9.16 6.82
N VAL A 169 3.14 9.28 6.09
CA VAL A 169 3.08 9.61 4.66
C VAL A 169 3.80 8.53 3.84
N PHE A 170 3.20 8.16 2.71
CA PHE A 170 3.75 7.21 1.76
C PHE A 170 4.00 7.89 0.42
N GLY A 171 5.20 7.74 -0.12
CA GLY A 171 5.55 8.38 -1.39
C GLY A 171 6.74 7.75 -2.10
N VAL A 172 7.09 8.32 -3.24
CA VAL A 172 8.32 7.97 -3.96
C VAL A 172 9.52 8.76 -3.41
N ASN A 173 10.74 8.43 -3.86
CA ASN A 173 11.96 9.05 -3.38
C ASN A 173 11.95 10.59 -3.52
N GLU A 174 11.38 11.07 -4.61
CA GLU A 174 11.31 12.50 -4.92
C GLU A 174 10.45 13.29 -3.90
N ALA A 175 9.45 12.64 -3.31
CA ALA A 175 8.62 13.27 -2.27
C ALA A 175 9.40 13.54 -0.96
N LEU A 176 10.47 12.80 -0.71
CA LEU A 176 11.32 12.99 0.46
C LEU A 176 11.93 14.39 0.49
N GLU A 177 12.40 14.89 -0.66
CA GLU A 177 13.00 16.22 -0.75
C GLU A 177 11.98 17.34 -0.44
N ALA A 178 10.72 17.17 -0.89
CA ALA A 178 9.65 18.11 -0.57
C ALA A 178 9.35 18.14 0.94
N VAL A 179 9.31 16.96 1.59
CA VAL A 179 9.09 16.84 3.03
C VAL A 179 10.27 17.40 3.82
N ARG A 180 11.50 17.12 3.41
CA ARG A 180 12.73 17.67 4.03
C ARG A 180 12.84 19.17 3.88
N GLY A 181 12.24 19.76 2.83
CA GLY A 181 12.14 21.21 2.64
C GLY A 181 11.29 21.94 3.69
N ASP A 182 10.52 21.23 4.51
CA ASP A 182 9.82 21.78 5.69
C ASP A 182 10.48 21.28 6.97
N ASP A 183 11.37 22.09 7.55
CA ASP A 183 12.15 21.76 8.75
C ASP A 183 11.31 21.25 9.93
N GLN A 184 10.08 21.74 10.06
CA GLN A 184 9.22 21.39 11.18
C GLN A 184 8.58 20.01 10.98
N LEU A 185 8.27 19.65 9.74
CA LEU A 185 7.74 18.34 9.38
C LEU A 185 8.87 17.30 9.36
N ALA A 186 10.02 17.65 8.77
CA ALA A 186 11.21 16.80 8.71
C ALA A 186 11.69 16.34 10.09
N ARG A 187 11.62 17.22 11.10
CA ARG A 187 11.99 16.87 12.49
C ARG A 187 10.99 15.95 13.20
N ARG A 188 9.86 15.67 12.61
CA ARG A 188 8.78 14.86 13.20
C ARG A 188 8.58 13.54 12.52
N LEU A 189 8.93 13.46 11.25
CA LEU A 189 8.77 12.25 10.45
C LEU A 189 10.09 11.49 10.45
N ASP A 190 10.11 10.35 11.13
CA ASP A 190 11.16 9.37 10.90
C ASP A 190 11.08 8.87 9.46
N GLU A 191 12.24 8.60 8.88
CA GLU A 191 12.34 8.11 7.51
C GLU A 191 12.46 6.58 7.49
N HIS A 192 11.74 5.94 6.57
CA HIS A 192 11.89 4.52 6.30
C HIS A 192 11.91 4.26 4.79
N TYR A 193 13.09 3.91 4.30
CA TYR A 193 13.28 3.54 2.90
C TYR A 193 12.90 2.09 2.64
N LEU A 194 12.11 1.84 1.61
CA LEU A 194 11.81 0.52 1.08
C LEU A 194 12.61 0.32 -0.22
N PRO A 195 13.71 -0.46 -0.18
CA PRO A 195 14.53 -0.70 -1.35
C PRO A 195 13.86 -1.67 -2.33
N LEU A 196 14.32 -1.67 -3.57
CA LEU A 196 14.08 -2.74 -4.51
C LEU A 196 14.67 -4.05 -3.98
N TRP A 197 14.16 -5.18 -4.45
CA TRP A 197 14.73 -6.48 -4.14
C TRP A 197 16.05 -6.67 -4.87
N GLU A 198 16.98 -7.34 -4.20
CA GLU A 198 18.31 -7.67 -4.68
C GLU A 198 18.55 -9.19 -4.60
N ASP A 199 19.66 -9.69 -5.17
CA ASP A 199 20.02 -11.12 -5.15
C ASP A 199 20.57 -11.49 -3.75
N ASP A 200 19.64 -11.61 -2.80
CA ASP A 200 19.93 -11.89 -1.39
C ASP A 200 18.99 -12.96 -0.78
N VAL A 201 19.25 -13.29 0.48
CA VAL A 201 18.45 -14.27 1.23
C VAL A 201 17.03 -13.79 1.48
N GLU A 202 16.80 -12.48 1.63
CA GLU A 202 15.47 -11.93 1.84
C GLU A 202 14.59 -12.09 0.59
N PHE A 203 15.18 -11.89 -0.59
CA PHE A 203 14.48 -12.13 -1.86
C PHE A 203 14.10 -13.60 -2.01
N SER A 204 15.02 -14.50 -1.70
CA SER A 204 14.74 -15.95 -1.73
C SER A 204 13.60 -16.33 -0.78
N ARG A 205 13.56 -15.76 0.42
CA ARG A 205 12.46 -15.96 1.37
C ARG A 205 11.13 -15.39 0.86
N LEU A 206 11.16 -14.19 0.24
CA LEU A 206 9.98 -13.62 -0.38
C LEU A 206 9.39 -14.59 -1.40
N ILE A 207 10.20 -15.08 -2.35
CA ILE A 207 9.72 -16.01 -3.39
C ILE A 207 9.13 -17.28 -2.79
N GLN A 208 9.82 -17.88 -1.80
CA GLN A 208 9.31 -19.07 -1.10
C GLN A 208 7.96 -18.79 -0.41
N THR A 209 7.83 -17.65 0.27
CA THR A 209 6.59 -17.23 0.93
C THR A 209 5.47 -17.03 -0.06
N LEU A 210 5.76 -16.38 -1.21
CA LEU A 210 4.80 -16.16 -2.27
C LEU A 210 4.31 -17.48 -2.86
N ILE A 211 5.23 -18.40 -3.20
CA ILE A 211 4.89 -19.71 -3.75
C ILE A 211 4.04 -20.52 -2.76
N ALA A 212 4.43 -20.53 -1.49
CA ALA A 212 3.65 -21.21 -0.45
C ALA A 212 2.22 -20.67 -0.31
N ALA A 213 2.03 -19.36 -0.52
CA ALA A 213 0.71 -18.74 -0.48
C ALA A 213 -0.18 -19.08 -1.69
N MET A 214 0.40 -19.57 -2.80
CA MET A 214 -0.37 -19.98 -4.00
C MET A 214 -1.10 -21.29 -3.83
N ALA A 215 -0.84 -22.06 -2.78
CA ALA A 215 -1.49 -23.33 -2.46
C ALA A 215 -1.49 -24.33 -3.62
N LEU A 216 -0.37 -24.46 -4.31
CA LEU A 216 -0.13 -25.50 -5.33
C LEU A 216 -0.01 -26.88 -4.63
N GLU A 217 -0.43 -27.93 -5.31
CA GLU A 217 -0.44 -29.29 -4.73
C GLU A 217 0.96 -29.91 -4.62
N GLN A 218 1.87 -29.48 -5.48
CA GLN A 218 3.25 -29.95 -5.49
C GLN A 218 4.23 -28.87 -5.01
N ARG A 219 5.36 -29.29 -4.49
CA ARG A 219 6.42 -28.36 -4.07
C ARG A 219 7.14 -27.78 -5.28
N SER A 220 7.23 -26.47 -5.32
CA SER A 220 8.01 -25.73 -6.31
C SER A 220 9.43 -25.50 -5.75
N GLY A 221 10.41 -26.18 -6.33
CA GLY A 221 11.85 -26.01 -5.96
C GLY A 221 12.54 -25.21 -7.05
N LEU A 222 12.68 -23.88 -6.86
CA LEU A 222 13.38 -23.03 -7.82
C LEU A 222 14.88 -22.97 -7.55
N THR A 223 15.67 -23.05 -8.62
CA THR A 223 17.12 -22.89 -8.57
C THR A 223 17.51 -21.43 -8.37
N VAL A 224 18.74 -21.17 -7.93
CA VAL A 224 19.31 -19.81 -7.84
C VAL A 224 19.27 -19.09 -9.20
N ALA A 225 19.45 -19.82 -10.30
CA ALA A 225 19.36 -19.25 -11.65
C ALA A 225 17.95 -18.73 -11.94
N SER A 226 16.91 -19.45 -11.53
CA SER A 226 15.51 -18.99 -11.68
C SER A 226 15.20 -17.79 -10.79
N LEU A 227 15.71 -17.74 -9.55
CA LEU A 227 15.57 -16.57 -8.69
C LEU A 227 16.21 -15.33 -9.33
N ARG A 228 17.39 -15.43 -9.90
CA ARG A 228 18.05 -14.35 -10.65
C ARG A 228 17.27 -13.94 -11.90
N THR A 229 16.66 -14.90 -12.59
CA THR A 229 15.80 -14.61 -13.74
C THR A 229 14.56 -13.82 -13.31
N ILE A 230 13.88 -14.23 -12.22
CA ILE A 230 12.75 -13.49 -11.65
C ILE A 230 13.20 -12.05 -11.31
N LEU A 231 14.30 -11.91 -10.60
CA LEU A 231 14.83 -10.61 -10.20
C LEU A 231 15.13 -9.70 -11.40
N LYS A 232 15.83 -10.25 -12.41
CA LYS A 232 16.16 -9.54 -13.66
C LYS A 232 14.93 -9.07 -14.41
N VAL A 233 13.94 -9.95 -14.59
CA VAL A 233 12.73 -9.65 -15.36
C VAL A 233 11.82 -8.66 -14.63
N THR A 234 11.74 -8.75 -13.31
CA THR A 234 10.90 -7.86 -12.48
C THR A 234 11.58 -6.56 -12.12
N GLY A 235 12.90 -6.47 -12.29
CA GLY A 235 13.72 -5.33 -11.83
C GLY A 235 13.68 -5.14 -10.32
N GLY A 236 13.42 -6.18 -9.55
CA GLY A 236 13.30 -6.13 -8.10
C GLY A 236 12.07 -5.38 -7.58
N VAL A 237 11.09 -5.09 -8.44
CA VAL A 237 9.86 -4.37 -8.06
C VAL A 237 8.85 -5.36 -7.48
N THR A 238 8.44 -5.17 -6.23
CA THR A 238 7.55 -6.08 -5.49
C THR A 238 6.28 -6.43 -6.26
N SER A 239 5.57 -5.45 -6.81
CA SER A 239 4.32 -5.69 -7.55
C SER A 239 4.55 -6.58 -8.79
N ARG A 240 5.67 -6.40 -9.49
CA ARG A 240 6.02 -7.23 -10.65
C ARG A 240 6.39 -8.66 -10.25
N VAL A 241 7.08 -8.82 -9.12
CA VAL A 241 7.38 -10.15 -8.55
C VAL A 241 6.07 -10.87 -8.23
N PHE A 242 5.13 -10.21 -7.57
CA PHE A 242 3.81 -10.78 -7.27
C PHE A 242 3.05 -11.17 -8.54
N ILE A 243 3.04 -10.29 -9.55
CA ILE A 243 2.41 -10.55 -10.84
C ILE A 243 3.00 -11.81 -11.50
N MET A 244 4.32 -11.91 -11.54
CA MET A 244 5.01 -13.04 -12.17
C MET A 244 4.69 -14.36 -11.44
N ILE A 245 4.81 -14.40 -10.11
CA ILE A 245 4.55 -15.62 -9.33
C ILE A 245 3.08 -16.02 -9.41
N LYS A 246 2.13 -15.06 -9.32
CA LYS A 246 0.70 -15.35 -9.50
C LYS A 246 0.39 -15.92 -10.88
N SER A 247 0.95 -15.33 -11.95
CA SER A 247 0.78 -15.84 -13.32
C SER A 247 1.30 -17.26 -13.47
N LEU A 248 2.53 -17.52 -13.00
CA LEU A 248 3.12 -18.85 -13.04
C LEU A 248 2.32 -19.88 -12.23
N ALA A 249 1.76 -19.50 -11.10
CA ALA A 249 0.92 -20.39 -10.30
C ALA A 249 -0.42 -20.69 -10.98
N ILE A 250 -1.04 -19.70 -11.62
CA ILE A 250 -2.27 -19.92 -12.41
C ILE A 250 -2.00 -20.86 -13.58
N ASP A 251 -0.93 -20.60 -14.35
CA ASP A 251 -0.51 -21.47 -15.46
C ASP A 251 -0.26 -22.92 -14.98
N ALA A 252 0.36 -23.10 -13.80
CA ALA A 252 0.61 -24.41 -13.21
C ALA A 252 -0.67 -25.15 -12.80
N ILE A 253 -1.70 -24.44 -12.34
CA ILE A 253 -3.03 -25.03 -12.05
C ILE A 253 -3.75 -25.39 -13.35
N GLU A 254 -3.77 -24.48 -14.33
CA GLU A 254 -4.46 -24.69 -15.63
C GLU A 254 -3.86 -25.85 -16.43
N THR A 255 -2.55 -26.05 -16.35
CA THR A 255 -1.85 -27.17 -17.02
C THR A 255 -1.88 -28.48 -16.24
N GLY A 256 -2.25 -28.46 -14.95
CA GLY A 256 -2.21 -29.63 -14.06
C GLY A 256 -0.80 -29.98 -13.56
N GLU A 257 0.22 -29.16 -13.84
CA GLU A 257 1.58 -29.35 -13.32
C GLU A 257 1.66 -29.15 -11.80
N GLU A 258 0.78 -28.29 -11.27
CA GLU A 258 0.60 -28.01 -9.82
C GLU A 258 1.87 -27.56 -9.09
N ARG A 259 2.88 -27.10 -9.82
CA ARG A 259 4.12 -26.51 -9.30
C ARG A 259 4.71 -25.51 -10.28
N ILE A 260 5.47 -24.56 -9.78
CA ILE A 260 6.26 -23.64 -10.60
C ILE A 260 7.63 -24.30 -10.85
N THR A 261 7.97 -24.47 -12.12
CA THR A 261 9.25 -25.07 -12.53
C THR A 261 10.26 -24.02 -13.01
N ASP A 262 11.53 -24.39 -13.07
CA ASP A 262 12.58 -23.52 -13.61
C ASP A 262 12.33 -23.19 -15.09
N GLU A 263 11.83 -24.17 -15.88
CA GLU A 263 11.48 -23.99 -17.28
C GLU A 263 10.35 -22.96 -17.44
N ALA A 264 9.32 -23.03 -16.61
CA ALA A 264 8.21 -22.08 -16.62
C ALA A 264 8.71 -20.64 -16.31
N VAL A 265 9.64 -20.49 -15.35
CA VAL A 265 10.26 -19.21 -15.04
C VAL A 265 11.06 -18.67 -16.22
N GLN A 266 11.86 -19.52 -16.90
CA GLN A 266 12.66 -19.11 -18.05
C GLN A 266 11.81 -18.74 -19.28
N ALA A 267 10.69 -19.45 -19.49
CA ALA A 267 9.79 -19.22 -20.61
C ALA A 267 8.83 -18.04 -20.38
N TRP A 268 8.69 -17.55 -19.15
CA TRP A 268 7.73 -16.53 -18.81
C TRP A 268 8.04 -15.18 -19.47
N GLN A 269 6.98 -14.54 -20.03
CA GLN A 269 7.08 -13.25 -20.70
C GLN A 269 6.35 -12.16 -19.91
N PRO A 270 6.94 -10.96 -19.73
CA PRO A 270 6.29 -9.87 -19.00
C PRO A 270 4.96 -9.44 -19.62
N VAL A 271 3.92 -9.42 -18.81
CA VAL A 271 2.57 -8.97 -19.23
C VAL A 271 2.27 -7.52 -18.87
N TRP A 272 3.16 -6.82 -18.14
CA TRP A 272 2.96 -5.43 -17.74
C TRP A 272 3.08 -4.40 -18.87
N THR A 273 3.52 -4.82 -20.06
CA THR A 273 3.47 -4.00 -21.29
C THR A 273 2.11 -4.04 -21.98
N LYS A 274 1.23 -4.97 -21.58
CA LYS A 274 -0.14 -5.10 -22.08
C LYS A 274 -1.05 -4.99 -20.86
N HIS A 275 -2.05 -4.14 -20.85
CA HIS A 275 -3.03 -3.91 -19.76
C HIS A 275 -3.85 -5.17 -19.38
N ALA A 276 -3.22 -6.26 -19.01
CA ALA A 276 -3.70 -7.61 -19.25
C ALA A 276 -4.01 -8.46 -18.03
N TRP A 277 -4.37 -7.85 -16.87
CA TRP A 277 -4.95 -8.67 -15.80
C TRP A 277 -6.39 -9.10 -16.05
N ASN A 278 -7.09 -8.48 -17.04
CA ASN A 278 -8.51 -8.74 -17.34
C ASN A 278 -8.76 -9.34 -18.74
N ILE A 279 -7.74 -9.76 -19.46
CA ILE A 279 -7.95 -10.39 -20.77
C ILE A 279 -7.75 -11.89 -20.62
N PRO A 280 -8.78 -12.72 -20.85
CA PRO A 280 -8.61 -14.17 -20.94
C PRO A 280 -7.55 -14.47 -22.02
N ARG A 281 -6.54 -15.27 -21.70
CA ARG A 281 -5.62 -15.78 -22.72
C ARG A 281 -6.44 -16.54 -23.74
N GLN A 282 -6.33 -16.16 -25.00
CA GLN A 282 -6.78 -17.07 -26.07
C GLN A 282 -5.94 -18.36 -25.98
N PRO A 283 -6.58 -19.54 -26.05
CA PRO A 283 -5.83 -20.77 -26.08
C PRO A 283 -4.82 -20.69 -27.23
N ALA A 284 -3.59 -21.14 -26.97
CA ALA A 284 -2.56 -21.22 -28.01
C ALA A 284 -3.14 -21.95 -29.20
N ALA A 285 -3.19 -21.28 -30.34
CA ALA A 285 -3.60 -21.93 -31.58
C ALA A 285 -2.67 -23.13 -31.79
N ALA A 286 -3.25 -24.35 -31.78
CA ALA A 286 -2.54 -25.56 -32.17
C ALA A 286 -2.06 -25.32 -33.61
N PHE A 287 -0.77 -25.15 -33.78
CA PHE A 287 -0.17 -25.20 -35.09
C PHE A 287 -0.28 -26.66 -35.58
N GLY A 288 -1.19 -26.86 -36.55
CA GLY A 288 -1.23 -28.05 -37.35
C GLY A 288 -0.07 -28.08 -38.36
#